data_f31316dd57f384cc27695bd4f7fe3eaa
#
_entry.id   f31316dd57f384cc27695bd4f7fe3eaa
#
_cell.length_a   1.000
_cell.length_b   1.000
_cell.length_c   1.000
_cell.angle_alpha   90.00
_cell.angle_beta   90.00
_cell.angle_gamma   90.00
#
_symmetry.space_group_name_H-M   'P 1'
#
loop_
_entity.id
_entity.type
_entity.pdbx_description
1 polymer ?
#
loop_
_entity_poly.entity_id
_entity_poly.type
_entity_poly.pdbx_seq_one_letter_code
_entity_poly.pdbx_strand_id
1 'polypeptide(L)'
;MRTRRFLTSALLVLTLAGVSAAPASAGPARGKALAYINELRAQHGVAPLRLARSLNRSANAYARRMQQRNYYGHASRIQASAAFRILGEVIHIHAGRKPLPRYIVRGWRRSPAHNRVLVDPRFHYIGIGKSFGRMGRWRATAWVAHLGKR
;
A
#
# COMPACT_ATOMS: atom_id res chain seq x y z
N MET A 1 -68.37 -36.39 2.32
CA MET A 1 -67.18 -36.06 3.07
C MET A 1 -66.08 -35.60 2.07
N ARG A 2 -65.78 -34.28 2.03
CA ARG A 2 -64.73 -33.71 1.11
C ARG A 2 -63.51 -33.32 1.95
N THR A 3 -62.42 -34.02 1.82
CA THR A 3 -61.15 -33.77 2.47
C THR A 3 -60.41 -32.65 1.71
N ARG A 4 -60.24 -31.49 2.38
CA ARG A 4 -59.42 -30.36 1.90
C ARG A 4 -57.94 -30.67 2.21
N ARG A 5 -57.13 -30.79 1.17
CA ARG A 5 -55.64 -30.83 1.27
C ARG A 5 -55.10 -29.40 1.36
N PHE A 6 -54.46 -29.07 2.48
CA PHE A 6 -53.67 -27.83 2.62
C PHE A 6 -52.29 -28.04 2.01
N LEU A 7 -51.99 -27.26 0.98
CA LEU A 7 -50.65 -27.18 0.40
C LEU A 7 -49.89 -26.11 1.19
N THR A 8 -48.91 -26.52 1.99
CA THR A 8 -47.95 -25.64 2.65
C THR A 8 -46.83 -25.29 1.67
N SER A 9 -46.82 -24.06 1.16
CA SER A 9 -45.69 -23.51 0.38
C SER A 9 -44.55 -23.15 1.31
N ALA A 10 -43.46 -23.90 1.24
CA ALA A 10 -42.21 -23.56 1.92
C ALA A 10 -41.48 -22.48 1.12
N LEU A 11 -41.36 -21.28 1.70
CA LEU A 11 -40.61 -20.18 1.14
C LEU A 11 -39.10 -20.38 1.44
N LEU A 12 -38.34 -20.73 0.41
CA LEU A 12 -36.89 -20.90 0.52
C LEU A 12 -36.23 -19.51 0.51
N VAL A 13 -35.80 -19.01 1.68
CA VAL A 13 -35.05 -17.79 1.79
C VAL A 13 -33.56 -18.07 1.46
N LEU A 14 -33.16 -17.68 0.27
CA LEU A 14 -31.76 -17.75 -0.18
C LEU A 14 -30.97 -16.58 0.42
N THR A 15 -30.25 -16.81 1.53
CA THR A 15 -29.35 -15.83 2.09
C THR A 15 -28.07 -15.76 1.24
N LEU A 16 -27.92 -14.68 0.46
CA LEU A 16 -26.66 -14.35 -0.17
C LEU A 16 -25.64 -13.96 0.92
N ALA A 17 -24.76 -14.89 1.25
CA ALA A 17 -23.57 -14.59 2.05
C ALA A 17 -22.64 -13.69 1.21
N GLY A 18 -22.64 -12.39 1.51
CA GLY A 18 -21.71 -11.45 0.91
C GLY A 18 -20.27 -11.83 1.26
N VAL A 19 -19.51 -12.32 0.27
CA VAL A 19 -18.08 -12.56 0.41
C VAL A 19 -17.40 -11.21 0.56
N SER A 20 -17.20 -10.78 1.82
CA SER A 20 -16.35 -9.64 2.16
C SER A 20 -14.92 -10.01 1.78
N ALA A 21 -14.41 -9.43 0.69
CA ALA A 21 -13.02 -9.60 0.31
C ALA A 21 -12.13 -9.01 1.42
N ALA A 22 -11.49 -9.88 2.19
CA ALA A 22 -10.53 -9.48 3.21
C ALA A 22 -9.50 -8.50 2.61
N PRO A 23 -9.15 -7.41 3.30
CA PRO A 23 -8.14 -6.48 2.83
C PRO A 23 -6.83 -7.25 2.62
N ALA A 24 -6.16 -7.00 1.49
CA ALA A 24 -4.90 -7.64 1.16
C ALA A 24 -3.91 -7.43 2.31
N SER A 25 -3.61 -8.52 3.03
CA SER A 25 -2.71 -8.51 4.18
C SER A 25 -1.36 -7.91 3.78
N ALA A 26 -1.10 -6.69 4.22
CA ALA A 26 0.24 -6.13 4.17
C ALA A 26 1.10 -6.91 5.16
N GLY A 27 2.22 -7.48 4.71
CA GLY A 27 3.14 -8.15 5.65
C GLY A 27 3.52 -7.17 6.79
N PRO A 28 3.84 -7.68 8.00
CA PRO A 28 3.91 -6.90 9.25
C PRO A 28 4.68 -5.58 9.17
N ALA A 29 5.80 -5.56 8.44
CA ALA A 29 6.61 -4.35 8.29
C ALA A 29 5.93 -3.23 7.46
N ARG A 30 5.13 -3.60 6.44
CA ARG A 30 4.37 -2.64 5.64
C ARG A 30 3.19 -2.07 6.42
N GLY A 31 2.51 -2.91 7.18
CA GLY A 31 1.43 -2.47 8.08
C GLY A 31 1.92 -1.44 9.09
N LYS A 32 3.08 -1.70 9.72
CA LYS A 32 3.73 -0.75 10.63
C LYS A 32 4.14 0.55 9.94
N ALA A 33 4.70 0.48 8.73
CA ALA A 33 5.04 1.68 7.97
C ALA A 33 3.80 2.52 7.63
N LEU A 34 2.70 1.88 7.18
CA LEU A 34 1.43 2.56 6.94
C LEU A 34 0.88 3.22 8.21
N ALA A 35 0.93 2.54 9.35
CA ALA A 35 0.49 3.10 10.62
C ALA A 35 1.26 4.39 10.97
N TYR A 36 2.58 4.39 10.87
CA TYR A 36 3.41 5.58 11.11
C TYR A 36 3.16 6.71 10.09
N ILE A 37 2.88 6.37 8.82
CA ILE A 37 2.50 7.38 7.82
C ILE A 37 1.14 7.99 8.16
N ASN A 38 0.17 7.18 8.57
CA ASN A 38 -1.16 7.67 8.93
C ASN A 38 -1.14 8.47 10.24
N GLU A 39 -0.29 8.13 11.18
CA GLU A 39 -0.02 8.96 12.37
C GLU A 39 0.55 10.33 11.97
N LEU A 40 1.54 10.37 11.07
CA LEU A 40 2.07 11.62 10.52
C LEU A 40 0.97 12.44 9.84
N ARG A 41 0.12 11.81 9.02
CA ARG A 41 -0.99 12.49 8.35
C ARG A 41 -2.00 13.06 9.34
N ALA A 42 -2.35 12.32 10.38
CA ALA A 42 -3.22 12.81 11.46
C ALA A 42 -2.66 14.05 12.16
N GLN A 43 -1.33 14.08 12.42
CA GLN A 43 -0.64 15.25 12.98
C GLN A 43 -0.74 16.50 12.09
N HIS A 44 -0.94 16.31 10.77
CA HIS A 44 -1.16 17.38 9.79
C HIS A 44 -2.64 17.60 9.43
N GLY A 45 -3.58 16.99 10.15
CA GLY A 45 -5.02 17.12 9.87
C GLY A 45 -5.47 16.51 8.54
N VAL A 46 -4.71 15.56 7.97
CA VAL A 46 -4.96 14.95 6.67
C VAL A 46 -5.51 13.54 6.83
N ALA A 47 -6.52 13.19 6.03
CA ALA A 47 -7.18 11.88 6.07
C ALA A 47 -6.19 10.71 5.85
N PRO A 48 -6.39 9.55 6.51
CA PRO A 48 -5.50 8.41 6.41
C PRO A 48 -5.51 7.79 5.01
N LEU A 49 -4.36 7.25 4.60
CA LEU A 49 -4.20 6.48 3.37
C LEU A 49 -4.69 5.05 3.55
N ARG A 50 -5.27 4.49 2.48
CA ARG A 50 -5.71 3.09 2.38
C ARG A 50 -4.80 2.31 1.43
N LEU A 51 -4.54 1.04 1.74
CA LEU A 51 -3.74 0.18 0.86
C LEU A 51 -4.47 -0.09 -0.47
N ALA A 52 -3.73 -0.03 -1.57
CA ALA A 52 -4.20 -0.44 -2.89
C ALA A 52 -3.27 -1.52 -3.47
N ARG A 53 -3.87 -2.65 -3.91
CA ARG A 53 -3.11 -3.81 -4.45
C ARG A 53 -2.24 -3.42 -5.65
N SER A 54 -2.75 -2.61 -6.58
CA SER A 54 -2.00 -2.17 -7.76
C SER A 54 -0.79 -1.32 -7.38
N LEU A 55 -0.94 -0.39 -6.41
CA LEU A 55 0.17 0.41 -5.90
C LEU A 55 1.18 -0.46 -5.13
N ASN A 56 0.73 -1.46 -4.35
CA ASN A 56 1.62 -2.42 -3.71
C ASN A 56 2.45 -3.20 -4.73
N ARG A 57 1.82 -3.71 -5.81
CA ARG A 57 2.54 -4.40 -6.88
C ARG A 57 3.57 -3.48 -7.55
N SER A 58 3.16 -2.27 -7.90
CA SER A 58 4.02 -1.26 -8.50
C SER A 58 5.23 -0.91 -7.63
N ALA A 59 5.01 -0.61 -6.35
CA ALA A 59 6.07 -0.28 -5.40
C ALA A 59 7.05 -1.44 -5.17
N ASN A 60 6.54 -2.69 -5.07
CA ASN A 60 7.40 -3.88 -4.97
C ASN A 60 8.22 -4.13 -6.24
N ALA A 61 7.60 -3.98 -7.41
CA ALA A 61 8.29 -4.15 -8.68
C ALA A 61 9.41 -3.12 -8.83
N TYR A 62 9.14 -1.87 -8.42
CA TYR A 62 10.14 -0.82 -8.49
C TYR A 62 11.29 -1.02 -7.49
N ALA A 63 11.01 -1.40 -6.25
CA ALA A 63 12.04 -1.75 -5.27
C ALA A 63 12.96 -2.88 -5.77
N ARG A 64 12.41 -3.92 -6.39
CA ARG A 64 13.21 -4.98 -7.03
C ARG A 64 14.02 -4.48 -8.22
N ARG A 65 13.43 -3.64 -9.08
CA ARG A 65 14.12 -3.07 -10.25
C ARG A 65 15.33 -2.23 -9.85
N MET A 66 15.21 -1.41 -8.81
CA MET A 66 16.36 -0.65 -8.29
C MET A 66 17.53 -1.58 -7.93
N GLN A 67 17.26 -2.70 -7.26
CA GLN A 67 18.31 -3.65 -6.90
C GLN A 67 18.86 -4.43 -8.09
N GLN A 68 17.99 -4.90 -8.99
CA GLN A 68 18.44 -5.63 -10.19
C GLN A 68 19.33 -4.78 -11.09
N ARG A 69 19.06 -3.48 -11.16
CA ARG A 69 19.83 -2.52 -11.96
C ARG A 69 20.95 -1.82 -11.18
N ASN A 70 21.13 -2.20 -9.91
CA ASN A 70 22.09 -1.53 -9.04
C ASN A 70 21.96 0.02 -9.06
N TYR A 71 20.74 0.50 -9.02
CA TYR A 71 20.38 1.90 -9.17
C TYR A 71 19.49 2.36 -8.03
N TYR A 72 19.71 3.57 -7.52
CA TYR A 72 18.84 4.22 -6.55
C TYR A 72 18.40 5.59 -7.06
N GLY A 73 17.12 5.76 -7.28
CA GLY A 73 16.53 6.99 -7.78
C GLY A 73 15.02 6.86 -7.96
N HIS A 74 14.37 7.97 -8.24
CA HIS A 74 12.94 7.98 -8.50
C HIS A 74 12.57 7.31 -9.82
N ALA A 75 11.36 6.74 -9.88
CA ALA A 75 10.80 6.19 -11.10
C ALA A 75 10.49 7.33 -12.09
N SER A 76 10.99 7.21 -13.34
CA SER A 76 10.57 8.11 -14.41
C SER A 76 9.06 8.01 -14.69
N ARG A 77 8.48 6.84 -14.47
CA ARG A 77 7.04 6.57 -14.56
C ARG A 77 6.62 5.51 -13.54
N ILE A 78 5.63 5.83 -12.73
CA ILE A 78 5.02 4.87 -11.79
C ILE A 78 4.08 3.95 -12.56
N GLN A 79 4.37 2.64 -12.57
CA GLN A 79 3.58 1.62 -13.24
C GLN A 79 2.41 1.18 -12.35
N ALA A 80 1.36 2.00 -12.27
CA ALA A 80 0.16 1.71 -11.51
C ALA A 80 -1.06 1.52 -12.42
N SER A 81 -2.21 1.14 -11.85
CA SER A 81 -3.47 1.05 -12.59
C SER A 81 -3.85 2.41 -13.17
N ALA A 82 -4.40 2.42 -14.39
CA ALA A 82 -4.95 3.62 -15.04
C ALA A 82 -6.07 4.32 -14.26
N ALA A 83 -6.64 3.62 -13.25
CA ALA A 83 -7.61 4.22 -12.33
C ALA A 83 -7.01 5.33 -11.43
N PHE A 84 -5.69 5.46 -11.35
CA PHE A 84 -5.03 6.54 -10.60
C PHE A 84 -4.64 7.68 -11.53
N ARG A 85 -5.24 8.85 -11.31
CA ARG A 85 -5.01 10.08 -12.10
C ARG A 85 -3.82 10.88 -11.62
N ILE A 86 -3.54 10.84 -10.31
CA ILE A 86 -2.40 11.50 -9.68
C ILE A 86 -1.61 10.44 -8.94
N LEU A 87 -0.30 10.44 -9.15
CA LEU A 87 0.63 9.51 -8.52
C LEU A 87 1.77 10.28 -7.86
N GLY A 88 2.23 9.77 -6.72
CA GLY A 88 3.40 10.27 -6.00
C GLY A 88 4.29 9.12 -5.56
N GLU A 89 5.56 9.41 -5.36
CA GLU A 89 6.54 8.43 -4.91
C GLU A 89 7.41 8.98 -3.79
N VAL A 90 7.69 8.14 -2.80
CA VAL A 90 8.79 8.34 -1.86
C VAL A 90 9.64 7.07 -1.81
N ILE A 91 10.96 7.24 -1.78
CA ILE A 91 11.92 6.13 -1.74
C ILE A 91 12.89 6.31 -0.57
N HIS A 92 13.40 5.19 -0.06
CA HIS A 92 14.45 5.18 0.97
C HIS A 92 15.29 3.92 0.86
N ILE A 93 16.54 4.01 1.26
CA ILE A 93 17.45 2.86 1.31
C ILE A 93 18.15 2.84 2.67
N HIS A 94 18.37 1.63 3.20
CA HIS A 94 19.22 1.44 4.38
C HIS A 94 20.05 0.17 4.25
N ALA A 95 21.19 0.12 4.90
CA ALA A 95 22.03 -1.06 4.95
C ALA A 95 21.34 -2.22 5.70
N GLY A 96 21.63 -3.45 5.26
CA GLY A 96 21.13 -4.68 5.88
C GLY A 96 19.71 -5.07 5.50
N ARG A 97 19.27 -6.22 6.03
CA ARG A 97 17.98 -6.87 5.73
C ARG A 97 16.87 -6.49 6.72
N LYS A 98 17.24 -6.13 7.95
CA LYS A 98 16.27 -5.89 9.03
C LYS A 98 15.29 -4.78 8.63
N PRO A 99 13.97 -5.03 8.62
CA PRO A 99 13.01 -3.99 8.30
C PRO A 99 12.97 -2.96 9.44
N LEU A 100 13.03 -1.70 9.08
CA LEU A 100 13.06 -0.56 10.02
C LEU A 100 11.95 0.45 9.69
N PRO A 101 10.64 0.07 9.76
CA PRO A 101 9.56 0.91 9.27
C PRO A 101 9.51 2.29 9.94
N ARG A 102 9.75 2.36 11.26
CA ARG A 102 9.80 3.64 11.98
C ARG A 102 10.96 4.53 11.51
N TYR A 103 12.12 3.94 11.30
CA TYR A 103 13.30 4.64 10.80
C TYR A 103 13.06 5.19 9.39
N ILE A 104 12.48 4.38 8.51
CA ILE A 104 12.19 4.75 7.13
C ILE A 104 11.19 5.93 7.09
N VAL A 105 10.08 5.83 7.80
CA VAL A 105 9.07 6.89 7.83
C VAL A 105 9.63 8.17 8.46
N ARG A 106 10.45 8.06 9.50
CA ARG A 106 11.18 9.21 10.06
C ARG A 106 12.12 9.85 9.04
N GLY A 107 12.82 9.05 8.22
CA GLY A 107 13.67 9.55 7.14
C GLY A 107 12.86 10.33 6.10
N TRP A 108 11.73 9.78 5.65
CA TRP A 108 10.82 10.48 4.75
C TRP A 108 10.26 11.78 5.36
N ARG A 109 9.84 11.76 6.62
CA ARG A 109 9.33 12.94 7.33
C ARG A 109 10.36 14.07 7.41
N ARG A 110 11.65 13.75 7.61
CA ARG A 110 12.73 14.73 7.69
C ARG A 110 13.14 15.33 6.36
N SER A 111 12.79 14.69 5.25
CA SER A 111 13.01 15.22 3.90
C SER A 111 11.83 16.10 3.49
N PRO A 112 12.00 17.41 3.26
CA PRO A 112 10.89 18.29 2.89
C PRO A 112 10.13 17.82 1.65
N ALA A 113 10.84 17.28 0.64
CA ALA A 113 10.24 16.77 -0.59
C ALA A 113 9.37 15.53 -0.31
N HIS A 114 9.89 14.53 0.43
CA HIS A 114 9.15 13.33 0.76
C HIS A 114 7.99 13.61 1.73
N ASN A 115 8.21 14.46 2.73
CA ASN A 115 7.16 14.83 3.68
C ASN A 115 5.96 15.47 2.95
N ARG A 116 6.22 16.38 2.03
CA ARG A 116 5.16 17.01 1.20
C ARG A 116 4.31 15.99 0.46
N VAL A 117 4.92 14.94 -0.09
CA VAL A 117 4.19 13.86 -0.76
C VAL A 117 3.37 13.05 0.24
N LEU A 118 3.92 12.71 1.41
CA LEU A 118 3.22 11.89 2.41
C LEU A 118 2.01 12.59 3.02
N VAL A 119 2.06 13.91 3.22
CA VAL A 119 0.97 14.69 3.82
C VAL A 119 0.09 15.40 2.80
N ASP A 120 0.28 15.16 1.51
CA ASP A 120 -0.58 15.74 0.45
C ASP A 120 -2.01 15.22 0.60
N PRO A 121 -3.01 16.10 0.83
CA PRO A 121 -4.39 15.71 1.06
C PRO A 121 -5.06 15.08 -0.18
N ARG A 122 -4.49 15.29 -1.37
CA ARG A 122 -5.00 14.73 -2.61
C ARG A 122 -4.87 13.20 -2.67
N PHE A 123 -3.91 12.62 -1.98
CA PHE A 123 -3.72 11.16 -1.98
C PHE A 123 -4.64 10.47 -0.97
N HIS A 124 -5.29 9.40 -1.43
CA HIS A 124 -6.17 8.56 -0.61
C HIS A 124 -5.70 7.11 -0.52
N TYR A 125 -4.79 6.70 -1.43
CA TYR A 125 -4.31 5.32 -1.54
C TYR A 125 -2.80 5.27 -1.52
N ILE A 126 -2.28 4.16 -0.99
CA ILE A 126 -0.84 3.90 -0.93
C ILE A 126 -0.54 2.44 -1.25
N GLY A 127 0.62 2.19 -1.83
CA GLY A 127 1.25 0.90 -1.89
C GLY A 127 2.66 0.99 -1.38
N ILE A 128 3.09 0.04 -0.53
CA ILE A 128 4.43 0.02 0.05
C ILE A 128 5.14 -1.25 -0.41
N GLY A 129 6.28 -1.06 -1.06
CA GLY A 129 7.18 -2.09 -1.53
C GLY A 129 8.51 -2.06 -0.80
N LYS A 130 9.14 -3.23 -0.67
CA LYS A 130 10.53 -3.32 -0.21
C LYS A 130 11.23 -4.48 -0.90
N SER A 131 12.52 -4.33 -1.13
CA SER A 131 13.37 -5.38 -1.66
C SER A 131 14.73 -5.31 -0.97
N PHE A 132 15.29 -6.47 -0.64
CA PHE A 132 16.63 -6.59 -0.09
C PHE A 132 17.53 -7.25 -1.11
N GLY A 133 18.69 -6.69 -1.35
CA GLY A 133 19.66 -7.23 -2.29
C GLY A 133 20.94 -6.42 -2.34
N ARG A 134 21.74 -6.66 -3.38
CA ARG A 134 22.97 -5.93 -3.63
C ARG A 134 22.68 -4.54 -4.16
N MET A 135 23.39 -3.53 -3.66
CA MET A 135 23.38 -2.14 -4.11
C MET A 135 24.82 -1.63 -4.09
N GLY A 136 25.48 -1.64 -5.24
CA GLY A 136 26.93 -1.43 -5.33
C GLY A 136 27.69 -2.53 -4.58
N ARG A 137 28.59 -2.14 -3.72
CA ARG A 137 29.32 -3.04 -2.82
C ARG A 137 28.57 -3.40 -1.53
N TRP A 138 27.41 -2.82 -1.28
CA TRP A 138 26.64 -3.01 -0.07
C TRP A 138 25.49 -3.99 -0.26
N ARG A 139 25.02 -4.56 0.85
CA ARG A 139 23.71 -5.21 0.90
C ARG A 139 22.74 -4.30 1.62
N ALA A 140 21.66 -3.93 0.95
CA ALA A 140 20.73 -2.91 1.40
C ALA A 140 19.28 -3.29 1.17
N THR A 141 18.38 -2.69 1.92
CA THR A 141 16.94 -2.75 1.69
C THR A 141 16.46 -1.44 1.08
N ALA A 142 15.91 -1.52 -0.13
CA ALA A 142 15.21 -0.43 -0.76
C ALA A 142 13.72 -0.46 -0.37
N TRP A 143 13.19 0.70 0.01
CA TRP A 143 11.78 0.94 0.30
C TRP A 143 11.21 1.91 -0.71
N VAL A 144 10.01 1.63 -1.16
CA VAL A 144 9.24 2.47 -2.08
C VAL A 144 7.82 2.59 -1.56
N ALA A 145 7.29 3.80 -1.52
CA ALA A 145 5.86 3.99 -1.39
C ALA A 145 5.34 4.75 -2.61
N HIS A 146 4.35 4.17 -3.27
CA HIS A 146 3.60 4.82 -4.33
C HIS A 146 2.25 5.26 -3.77
N LEU A 147 1.94 6.55 -3.90
CA LEU A 147 0.68 7.14 -3.48
C LEU A 147 -0.19 7.41 -4.70
N GLY A 148 -1.51 7.42 -4.52
CA GLY A 148 -2.43 7.62 -5.63
C GLY A 148 -3.75 8.26 -5.26
N LYS A 149 -4.27 9.08 -6.21
CA LYS A 149 -5.64 9.56 -6.25
C LYS A 149 -6.35 8.94 -7.44
N ARG A 150 -7.53 8.41 -7.23
CA ARG A 150 -8.46 7.98 -8.30
C ARG A 150 -9.25 9.16 -8.83
#